data_1124615c54404c422921905a11ab555d
#
_entry.id   1124615c54404c422921905a11ab555d
#
_cell.length_a   1.000
_cell.length_b   1.000
_cell.length_c   1.000
_cell.angle_alpha   90.00
_cell.angle_beta   90.00
_cell.angle_gamma   90.00
#
_symmetry.space_group_name_H-M   'P 1'
#
loop_
_entity.id
_entity.type
_entity.pdbx_description
1 polymer ?
#
loop_
_entity_poly.entity_id
_entity_poly.type
_entity_poly.pdbx_seq_one_letter_code
_entity_poly.pdbx_strand_id
1 'polypeptide(L)'
;MIRTFSFYLLCTFKNMTLARLRRLRQPKYLLSALAGLAYVYFFFLRNYFSHGKARARIPQQAISPDLFPLFEVGFALVLLIIVLLPWFWPGGKGISFTEAEIQFLFPAPISRRALIRFRLAKGQIGILFGVLVSVFVFGRGSLFQHTGFLLATLWLVYSFLFCYHMAASLAKASFFEHGVSGLRRQSWVVGLIALTLVSIAVWLKWFIPAPPSIEKVTPQEILRWLTTIAESGPAFYFLWPFRALLHPAFSADTATFFLRMIPALAVLAATYLWVMSSDARFEEASIERAEKIARTLEATGSGRRGSGVIRAGKARRPPFALAAAGVPAVALFWKNLISAGRLQLRIVVVLLSLTFVIGILVMDRGGGRQVVPTIIGTASAALACFFTILGPLMIRDDLRNDLLQLDLIKTLPISGRSIVLGEVLAPGVILTLAEWTLILIAAAALPSLGRTKLLPIHRFAFGLGAAILFPCISLIGLLLQNTAALLLPGWVQLGKAQQRGIEATGQRLITMVSTAVLLALAALPAGVAFTLCFFLGYWLIGLAVVPVAALVAACVVLAEAWIGVIWMGRLFERFDPSLELDALHP
;
A
#
# COMPACT_ATOMS: atom_id res chain seq x y z
N MET A 1 -28.99 23.97 10.45
CA MET A 1 -27.73 23.21 10.29
C MET A 1 -27.72 22.32 9.05
N ILE A 2 -28.65 21.36 8.88
CA ILE A 2 -28.64 20.45 7.69
C ILE A 2 -28.67 21.26 6.38
N ARG A 3 -29.53 22.26 6.27
CA ARG A 3 -29.66 23.13 5.09
C ARG A 3 -28.36 23.89 4.77
N THR A 4 -27.65 24.38 5.79
CA THR A 4 -26.37 25.08 5.63
C THR A 4 -25.27 24.15 5.18
N PHE A 5 -25.19 22.94 5.77
CA PHE A 5 -24.21 21.94 5.35
C PHE A 5 -24.48 21.39 3.94
N SER A 6 -25.75 21.17 3.56
CA SER A 6 -26.09 20.73 2.20
C SER A 6 -25.74 21.81 1.17
N PHE A 7 -26.04 23.06 1.44
CA PHE A 7 -25.65 24.19 0.58
C PHE A 7 -24.13 24.26 0.39
N TYR A 8 -23.37 24.19 1.49
CA TYR A 8 -21.91 24.16 1.43
C TYR A 8 -21.38 23.01 0.57
N LEU A 9 -21.91 21.80 0.75
CA LEU A 9 -21.50 20.62 -0.05
C LEU A 9 -21.83 20.79 -1.53
N LEU A 10 -23.01 21.33 -1.88
CA LEU A 10 -23.41 21.59 -3.26
C LEU A 10 -22.51 22.65 -3.92
N CYS A 11 -22.24 23.75 -3.23
CA CYS A 11 -21.33 24.80 -3.74
C CYS A 11 -19.90 24.25 -3.93
N THR A 12 -19.40 23.49 -2.97
CA THR A 12 -18.07 22.85 -3.07
C THR A 12 -18.00 21.89 -4.27
N PHE A 13 -19.02 21.06 -4.45
CA PHE A 13 -19.10 20.13 -5.57
C PHE A 13 -19.15 20.86 -6.92
N LYS A 14 -20.02 21.88 -7.04
CA LYS A 14 -20.12 22.71 -8.25
C LYS A 14 -18.78 23.36 -8.59
N ASN A 15 -18.15 24.02 -7.63
CA ASN A 15 -16.88 24.72 -7.86
C ASN A 15 -15.75 23.73 -8.22
N MET A 16 -15.70 22.58 -7.56
CA MET A 16 -14.71 21.53 -7.86
C MET A 16 -14.89 20.96 -9.26
N THR A 17 -16.13 20.72 -9.70
CA THR A 17 -16.40 20.20 -11.05
C THR A 17 -16.07 21.24 -12.12
N LEU A 18 -16.43 22.50 -11.92
CA LEU A 18 -16.10 23.60 -12.83
C LEU A 18 -14.58 23.80 -12.94
N ALA A 19 -13.86 23.76 -11.82
CA ALA A 19 -12.40 23.88 -11.83
C ALA A 19 -11.75 22.74 -12.60
N ARG A 20 -12.23 21.49 -12.44
CA ARG A 20 -11.75 20.34 -13.22
C ARG A 20 -12.04 20.47 -14.71
N LEU A 21 -13.24 20.88 -15.09
CA LEU A 21 -13.60 21.10 -16.48
C LEU A 21 -12.72 22.18 -17.15
N ARG A 22 -12.40 23.26 -16.42
CA ARG A 22 -11.47 24.28 -16.91
C ARG A 22 -10.06 23.73 -17.14
N ARG A 23 -9.57 22.83 -16.26
CA ARG A 23 -8.25 22.18 -16.43
C ARG A 23 -8.19 21.28 -17.67
N LEU A 24 -9.29 20.66 -18.08
CA LEU A 24 -9.36 19.83 -19.29
C LEU A 24 -9.09 20.62 -20.60
N ARG A 25 -9.11 21.95 -20.55
CA ARG A 25 -8.71 22.79 -21.71
C ARG A 25 -7.21 22.67 -22.02
N GLN A 26 -6.39 22.24 -21.07
CA GLN A 26 -4.96 22.00 -21.30
C GLN A 26 -4.75 20.59 -21.85
N PRO A 27 -3.99 20.41 -22.97
CA PRO A 27 -3.87 19.12 -23.65
C PRO A 27 -3.27 18.01 -22.76
N LYS A 28 -2.37 18.35 -21.85
CA LYS A 28 -1.76 17.40 -20.91
C LYS A 28 -2.78 16.76 -19.96
N TYR A 29 -3.77 17.55 -19.46
CA TYR A 29 -4.82 17.03 -18.58
C TYR A 29 -5.93 16.33 -19.37
N LEU A 30 -6.18 16.77 -20.60
CA LEU A 30 -7.12 16.10 -21.51
C LEU A 30 -6.63 14.69 -21.85
N LEU A 31 -5.36 14.53 -22.22
CA LEU A 31 -4.77 13.23 -22.53
C LEU A 31 -4.86 12.26 -21.33
N SER A 32 -4.55 12.75 -20.12
CA SER A 32 -4.63 11.92 -18.92
C SER A 32 -6.07 11.57 -18.54
N ALA A 33 -7.02 12.48 -18.76
CA ALA A 33 -8.44 12.19 -18.56
C ALA A 33 -8.97 11.16 -19.56
N LEU A 34 -8.56 11.28 -20.84
CA LEU A 34 -8.89 10.30 -21.89
C LEU A 34 -8.30 8.92 -21.57
N ALA A 35 -7.05 8.85 -21.13
CA ALA A 35 -6.43 7.59 -20.70
C ALA A 35 -7.15 6.98 -19.51
N GLY A 36 -7.54 7.77 -18.51
CA GLY A 36 -8.34 7.31 -17.37
C GLY A 36 -9.74 6.82 -17.79
N LEU A 37 -10.39 7.52 -18.69
CA LEU A 37 -11.68 7.11 -19.26
C LEU A 37 -11.55 5.84 -20.12
N ALA A 38 -10.51 5.76 -20.96
CA ALA A 38 -10.22 4.56 -21.74
C ALA A 38 -9.99 3.34 -20.83
N TYR A 39 -9.22 3.51 -19.77
CA TYR A 39 -9.03 2.45 -18.77
C TYR A 39 -10.36 2.00 -18.16
N VAL A 40 -11.19 2.95 -17.70
CA VAL A 40 -12.53 2.64 -17.16
C VAL A 40 -13.39 1.96 -18.22
N TYR A 41 -13.35 2.43 -19.47
CA TYR A 41 -14.10 1.82 -20.57
C TYR A 41 -13.62 0.39 -20.85
N PHE A 42 -12.32 0.16 -21.08
CA PHE A 42 -11.80 -1.16 -21.47
C PHE A 42 -11.91 -2.20 -20.36
N PHE A 43 -11.58 -1.84 -19.12
CA PHE A 43 -11.60 -2.79 -18.01
C PHE A 43 -12.99 -2.98 -17.41
N PHE A 44 -13.84 -1.93 -17.44
CA PHE A 44 -15.14 -1.98 -16.77
C PHE A 44 -16.31 -1.94 -17.74
N LEU A 45 -16.41 -0.95 -18.62
CA LEU A 45 -17.58 -0.74 -19.47
C LEU A 45 -17.65 -1.68 -20.67
N ARG A 46 -16.54 -1.93 -21.34
CA ARG A 46 -16.50 -2.87 -22.48
C ARG A 46 -17.05 -4.22 -22.10
N ASN A 47 -16.60 -4.76 -20.97
CA ASN A 47 -17.12 -6.02 -20.46
C ASN A 47 -18.60 -5.92 -20.05
N TYR A 48 -19.12 -4.73 -19.78
CA TYR A 48 -20.54 -4.51 -19.50
C TYR A 48 -21.40 -4.54 -20.76
N PHE A 49 -20.96 -3.93 -21.82
CA PHE A 49 -21.73 -3.82 -23.05
C PHE A 49 -21.56 -5.01 -24.02
N SER A 50 -20.46 -5.77 -23.93
CA SER A 50 -20.19 -6.92 -24.79
C SER A 50 -20.99 -8.19 -24.45
N HIS A 51 -21.91 -8.13 -23.49
CA HIS A 51 -22.57 -9.30 -22.87
C HIS A 51 -23.75 -9.91 -23.65
N GLY A 52 -23.98 -9.51 -24.90
CA GLY A 52 -24.99 -10.20 -25.72
C GLY A 52 -24.52 -11.54 -26.31
N LYS A 53 -23.21 -11.74 -26.50
CA LYS A 53 -22.70 -12.90 -27.28
C LYS A 53 -21.68 -13.81 -26.57
N ALA A 54 -21.09 -13.39 -25.45
CA ALA A 54 -20.01 -14.15 -24.78
C ALA A 54 -20.47 -15.00 -23.58
N ARG A 55 -21.74 -14.90 -23.17
CA ARG A 55 -22.27 -15.65 -22.01
C ARG A 55 -22.38 -17.16 -22.23
N ALA A 56 -22.17 -17.64 -23.46
CA ALA A 56 -22.33 -19.04 -23.83
C ALA A 56 -21.04 -19.89 -23.75
N ARG A 57 -19.88 -19.34 -23.37
CA ARG A 57 -18.59 -20.08 -23.49
C ARG A 57 -17.71 -20.17 -22.26
N ILE A 58 -18.04 -19.53 -21.16
CA ILE A 58 -17.42 -19.90 -19.88
C ILE A 58 -18.47 -20.77 -19.18
N PRO A 59 -18.19 -22.06 -18.95
CA PRO A 59 -19.08 -22.83 -18.08
C PRO A 59 -19.18 -22.02 -16.79
N GLN A 60 -20.37 -21.60 -16.43
CA GLN A 60 -20.68 -21.21 -15.05
C GLN A 60 -20.48 -22.49 -14.23
N GLN A 61 -19.24 -22.85 -13.97
CA GLN A 61 -18.92 -23.60 -12.77
C GLN A 61 -19.27 -22.61 -11.67
N ALA A 62 -20.54 -22.63 -11.30
CA ALA A 62 -21.01 -22.00 -10.10
C ALA A 62 -20.04 -22.45 -9.02
N ILE A 63 -19.31 -21.51 -8.45
CA ILE A 63 -18.47 -21.80 -7.30
C ILE A 63 -19.37 -22.53 -6.34
N SER A 64 -19.02 -23.76 -6.02
CA SER A 64 -19.88 -24.61 -5.20
C SER A 64 -20.23 -23.82 -3.93
N PRO A 65 -21.48 -23.83 -3.47
CA PRO A 65 -21.89 -23.13 -2.24
C PRO A 65 -21.00 -23.44 -1.04
N ASP A 66 -20.35 -24.62 -1.06
CA ASP A 66 -19.36 -25.08 -0.07
C ASP A 66 -18.11 -24.17 0.02
N LEU A 67 -17.84 -23.34 -1.00
CA LEU A 67 -16.71 -22.41 -1.01
C LEU A 67 -17.04 -21.04 -0.40
N PHE A 68 -18.32 -20.70 -0.18
CA PHE A 68 -18.73 -19.41 0.40
C PHE A 68 -18.13 -19.14 1.78
N PRO A 69 -18.08 -20.12 2.73
CA PRO A 69 -17.47 -19.92 4.03
C PRO A 69 -15.97 -19.58 3.92
N LEU A 70 -15.25 -20.14 2.94
CA LEU A 70 -13.83 -19.84 2.74
C LEU A 70 -13.62 -18.39 2.27
N PHE A 71 -14.41 -17.94 1.29
CA PHE A 71 -14.32 -16.55 0.82
C PHE A 71 -14.70 -15.58 1.94
N GLU A 72 -15.73 -15.89 2.72
CA GLU A 72 -16.13 -15.09 3.87
C GLU A 72 -15.00 -14.96 4.89
N VAL A 73 -14.39 -16.08 5.28
CA VAL A 73 -13.26 -16.10 6.21
C VAL A 73 -12.05 -15.37 5.63
N GLY A 74 -11.75 -15.57 4.35
CA GLY A 74 -10.67 -14.87 3.66
C GLY A 74 -10.88 -13.36 3.67
N PHE A 75 -12.06 -12.88 3.34
CA PHE A 75 -12.38 -11.46 3.40
C PHE A 75 -12.41 -10.93 4.84
N ALA A 76 -12.88 -11.71 5.82
CA ALA A 76 -12.85 -11.34 7.23
C ALA A 76 -11.41 -11.18 7.75
N LEU A 77 -10.48 -12.05 7.34
CA LEU A 77 -9.05 -11.91 7.64
C LEU A 77 -8.45 -10.66 7.01
N VAL A 78 -8.80 -10.36 5.75
CA VAL A 78 -8.36 -9.11 5.09
C VAL A 78 -8.89 -7.89 5.85
N LEU A 79 -10.15 -7.88 6.26
CA LEU A 79 -10.73 -6.80 7.08
C LEU A 79 -10.02 -6.68 8.43
N LEU A 80 -9.73 -7.79 9.09
CA LEU A 80 -8.97 -7.82 10.33
C LEU A 80 -7.59 -7.17 10.16
N ILE A 81 -6.86 -7.53 9.10
CA ILE A 81 -5.56 -6.93 8.80
C ILE A 81 -5.70 -5.41 8.59
N ILE A 82 -6.69 -4.97 7.80
CA ILE A 82 -6.96 -3.55 7.55
C ILE A 82 -7.27 -2.79 8.85
N VAL A 83 -8.00 -3.42 9.78
CA VAL A 83 -8.36 -2.85 11.08
C VAL A 83 -7.17 -2.81 12.03
N LEU A 84 -6.30 -3.80 12.02
CA LEU A 84 -5.11 -3.84 12.87
C LEU A 84 -4.00 -2.91 12.38
N LEU A 85 -3.84 -2.76 11.07
CA LEU A 85 -2.75 -1.99 10.45
C LEU A 85 -2.55 -0.58 11.02
N PRO A 86 -3.60 0.24 11.27
CA PRO A 86 -3.43 1.57 11.86
C PRO A 86 -2.70 1.59 13.20
N TRP A 87 -2.83 0.55 14.02
CA TRP A 87 -2.24 0.52 15.37
C TRP A 87 -0.72 0.33 15.37
N PHE A 88 -0.20 -0.31 14.34
CA PHE A 88 1.24 -0.47 14.14
C PHE A 88 1.91 0.78 13.52
N TRP A 89 1.11 1.71 12.96
CA TRP A 89 1.64 2.92 12.32
C TRP A 89 1.72 4.07 13.33
N PRO A 90 2.91 4.70 13.52
CA PRO A 90 3.03 5.84 14.42
C PRO A 90 2.31 7.06 13.84
N GLY A 91 1.61 7.78 14.70
CA GLY A 91 0.93 9.03 14.37
C GLY A 91 -0.55 8.86 14.05
N GLY A 92 -1.40 9.24 14.98
CA GLY A 92 -2.81 9.50 14.74
C GLY A 92 -2.93 10.78 13.92
N LYS A 93 -3.50 10.68 12.71
CA LYS A 93 -3.67 11.88 11.88
C LYS A 93 -4.86 12.74 12.32
N GLY A 94 -5.54 12.41 13.41
CA GLY A 94 -6.76 13.11 13.83
C GLY A 94 -7.80 13.19 12.69
N ILE A 95 -8.84 13.95 12.90
CA ILE A 95 -9.79 14.29 11.84
C ILE A 95 -9.14 15.38 10.97
N SER A 96 -9.00 15.13 9.67
CA SER A 96 -8.46 16.13 8.75
C SER A 96 -9.59 16.97 8.18
N PHE A 97 -9.59 18.25 8.47
CA PHE A 97 -10.41 19.26 7.80
C PHE A 97 -9.57 19.97 6.73
N THR A 98 -10.21 20.47 5.69
CA THR A 98 -9.55 21.38 4.74
C THR A 98 -9.38 22.75 5.39
N GLU A 99 -8.42 23.54 4.91
CA GLU A 99 -8.18 24.89 5.43
C GLU A 99 -9.45 25.76 5.40
N ALA A 100 -10.18 25.73 4.29
CA ALA A 100 -11.46 26.41 4.16
C ALA A 100 -12.49 25.92 5.20
N GLU A 101 -12.55 24.63 5.48
CA GLU A 101 -13.44 24.09 6.53
C GLU A 101 -13.05 24.58 7.92
N ILE A 102 -11.76 24.72 8.20
CA ILE A 102 -11.27 25.25 9.48
C ILE A 102 -11.63 26.72 9.61
N GLN A 103 -11.34 27.52 8.57
CA GLN A 103 -11.63 28.97 8.59
C GLN A 103 -13.11 29.28 8.72
N PHE A 104 -14.01 28.48 8.15
CA PHE A 104 -15.45 28.74 8.18
C PHE A 104 -16.21 28.02 9.29
N LEU A 105 -15.84 26.77 9.63
CA LEU A 105 -16.63 25.96 10.57
C LEU A 105 -16.16 26.10 12.03
N PHE A 106 -14.87 26.36 12.29
CA PHE A 106 -14.36 26.39 13.64
C PHE A 106 -14.69 27.69 14.39
N PRO A 107 -14.72 28.90 13.75
CA PRO A 107 -15.20 30.10 14.39
C PRO A 107 -16.72 30.13 14.61
N ALA A 108 -17.47 29.28 13.88
CA ALA A 108 -18.92 29.22 14.01
C ALA A 108 -19.31 28.51 15.32
N PRO A 109 -20.45 28.92 15.97
CA PRO A 109 -20.92 28.31 17.21
C PRO A 109 -21.51 26.89 16.95
N ILE A 110 -20.66 25.97 16.50
CA ILE A 110 -21.01 24.60 16.15
C ILE A 110 -20.38 23.66 17.19
N SER A 111 -21.17 22.73 17.74
CA SER A 111 -20.68 21.76 18.69
C SER A 111 -19.74 20.74 18.01
N ARG A 112 -18.73 20.24 18.73
CA ARG A 112 -17.80 19.21 18.27
C ARG A 112 -18.50 17.99 17.67
N ARG A 113 -19.57 17.53 18.32
CA ARG A 113 -20.37 16.42 17.82
C ARG A 113 -21.02 16.72 16.48
N ALA A 114 -21.40 17.96 16.21
CA ALA A 114 -21.96 18.37 14.92
C ALA A 114 -20.89 18.40 13.83
N LEU A 115 -19.66 18.80 14.13
CA LEU A 115 -18.52 18.73 13.20
C LEU A 115 -18.17 17.29 12.83
N ILE A 116 -18.16 16.38 13.82
CA ILE A 116 -17.94 14.95 13.60
C ILE A 116 -19.05 14.38 12.69
N ARG A 117 -20.33 14.66 12.99
CA ARG A 117 -21.46 14.22 12.15
C ARG A 117 -21.37 14.76 10.72
N PHE A 118 -21.00 16.02 10.56
CA PHE A 118 -20.77 16.61 9.24
C PHE A 118 -19.69 15.86 8.47
N ARG A 119 -18.57 15.54 9.13
CA ARG A 119 -17.47 14.79 8.52
C ARG A 119 -17.88 13.38 8.11
N LEU A 120 -18.65 12.71 8.97
CA LEU A 120 -19.21 11.39 8.69
C LEU A 120 -20.17 11.44 7.50
N ALA A 121 -21.09 12.40 7.46
CA ALA A 121 -22.03 12.58 6.37
C ALA A 121 -21.33 12.91 5.03
N LYS A 122 -20.33 13.81 5.06
CA LYS A 122 -19.51 14.13 3.89
C LYS A 122 -18.76 12.89 3.36
N GLY A 123 -18.28 12.04 4.27
CA GLY A 123 -17.59 10.80 3.93
C GLY A 123 -18.47 9.81 3.18
N GLN A 124 -19.79 9.78 3.47
CA GLN A 124 -20.73 8.85 2.82
C GLN A 124 -20.84 9.09 1.30
N ILE A 125 -20.67 10.31 0.82
CA ILE A 125 -20.67 10.61 -0.62
C ILE A 125 -19.53 9.86 -1.33
N GLY A 126 -18.33 9.91 -0.74
CA GLY A 126 -17.18 9.17 -1.27
C GLY A 126 -17.33 7.65 -1.15
N ILE A 127 -17.94 7.18 -0.06
CA ILE A 127 -18.23 5.77 0.18
C ILE A 127 -19.21 5.25 -0.88
N LEU A 128 -20.32 5.94 -1.12
CA LEU A 128 -21.31 5.54 -2.14
C LEU A 128 -20.66 5.41 -3.52
N PHE A 129 -19.82 6.37 -3.90
CA PHE A 129 -19.09 6.28 -5.15
C PHE A 129 -18.14 5.06 -5.16
N GLY A 130 -17.38 4.83 -4.09
CA GLY A 130 -16.50 3.68 -3.95
C GLY A 130 -17.24 2.34 -4.01
N VAL A 131 -18.41 2.27 -3.38
CA VAL A 131 -19.29 1.09 -3.42
C VAL A 131 -19.78 0.82 -4.83
N LEU A 132 -20.26 1.83 -5.55
CA LEU A 132 -20.70 1.68 -6.94
C LEU A 132 -19.58 1.13 -7.83
N VAL A 133 -18.37 1.68 -7.70
CA VAL A 133 -17.21 1.18 -8.44
C VAL A 133 -16.90 -0.27 -8.05
N SER A 134 -16.92 -0.60 -6.76
CA SER A 134 -16.63 -1.96 -6.27
C SER A 134 -17.66 -2.97 -6.71
N VAL A 135 -18.95 -2.62 -6.66
CA VAL A 135 -20.03 -3.48 -7.18
C VAL A 135 -19.87 -3.71 -8.68
N PHE A 136 -19.46 -2.68 -9.40
CA PHE A 136 -19.19 -2.79 -10.82
C PHE A 136 -18.02 -3.73 -11.14
N VAL A 137 -16.98 -3.76 -10.27
CA VAL A 137 -15.83 -4.65 -10.39
C VAL A 137 -16.14 -6.07 -9.96
N PHE A 138 -16.71 -6.25 -8.77
CA PHE A 138 -16.89 -7.54 -8.11
C PHE A 138 -18.27 -8.17 -8.30
N GLY A 139 -19.28 -7.37 -8.63
CA GLY A 139 -20.68 -7.82 -8.71
C GLY A 139 -20.98 -8.77 -9.86
N ARG A 140 -20.00 -9.06 -10.73
CA ARG A 140 -20.15 -9.95 -11.89
C ARG A 140 -19.56 -11.33 -11.70
N GLY A 141 -18.84 -11.53 -10.60
CA GLY A 141 -18.36 -12.86 -10.23
C GLY A 141 -19.50 -13.78 -9.85
N SER A 142 -19.34 -15.06 -10.10
CA SER A 142 -20.25 -16.11 -9.65
C SER A 142 -20.33 -16.26 -8.12
N LEU A 143 -19.54 -15.47 -7.39
CA LEU A 143 -19.45 -15.46 -5.92
C LEU A 143 -20.69 -14.90 -5.23
N PHE A 144 -21.40 -13.94 -5.85
CA PHE A 144 -22.51 -13.24 -5.24
C PHE A 144 -23.79 -13.45 -6.04
N GLN A 145 -24.81 -14.01 -5.39
CA GLN A 145 -26.08 -14.32 -6.05
C GLN A 145 -26.88 -13.06 -6.40
N HIS A 146 -26.83 -12.05 -5.51
CA HIS A 146 -27.61 -10.82 -5.67
C HIS A 146 -26.71 -9.58 -5.58
N THR A 147 -26.61 -8.83 -6.66
CA THR A 147 -25.84 -7.58 -6.74
C THR A 147 -26.32 -6.53 -5.74
N GLY A 148 -27.63 -6.48 -5.44
CA GLY A 148 -28.17 -5.56 -4.44
C GLY A 148 -27.69 -5.86 -3.01
N PHE A 149 -27.59 -7.14 -2.65
CA PHE A 149 -27.07 -7.55 -1.34
C PHE A 149 -25.58 -7.21 -1.21
N LEU A 150 -24.82 -7.42 -2.29
CA LEU A 150 -23.41 -7.00 -2.34
C LEU A 150 -23.27 -5.48 -2.18
N LEU A 151 -24.10 -4.68 -2.85
CA LEU A 151 -24.08 -3.22 -2.74
C LEU A 151 -24.29 -2.76 -1.29
N ALA A 152 -25.34 -3.28 -0.63
CA ALA A 152 -25.62 -2.94 0.76
C ALA A 152 -24.51 -3.39 1.71
N THR A 153 -23.97 -4.59 1.50
CA THR A 153 -22.86 -5.13 2.31
C THR A 153 -21.59 -4.32 2.14
N LEU A 154 -21.20 -3.96 0.93
CA LEU A 154 -20.01 -3.12 0.67
C LEU A 154 -20.19 -1.72 1.26
N TRP A 155 -21.40 -1.16 1.22
CA TRP A 155 -21.69 0.10 1.89
C TRP A 155 -21.49 0.00 3.41
N LEU A 156 -21.96 -1.08 4.04
CA LEU A 156 -21.71 -1.34 5.47
C LEU A 156 -20.22 -1.48 5.78
N VAL A 157 -19.50 -2.29 5.02
CA VAL A 157 -18.07 -2.52 5.21
C VAL A 157 -17.27 -1.22 5.06
N TYR A 158 -17.53 -0.43 4.03
CA TYR A 158 -16.81 0.84 3.82
C TYR A 158 -17.19 1.88 4.86
N SER A 159 -18.45 1.93 5.28
CA SER A 159 -18.91 2.81 6.37
C SER A 159 -18.29 2.40 7.70
N PHE A 160 -18.21 1.10 7.99
CA PHE A 160 -17.51 0.56 9.16
C PHE A 160 -16.03 0.95 9.15
N LEU A 161 -15.32 0.70 8.05
CA LEU A 161 -13.90 1.05 7.93
C LEU A 161 -13.67 2.56 8.10
N PHE A 162 -14.54 3.38 7.54
CA PHE A 162 -14.46 4.84 7.68
C PHE A 162 -14.66 5.29 9.12
N CYS A 163 -15.70 4.80 9.80
CA CYS A 163 -15.95 5.07 11.22
C CYS A 163 -14.81 4.54 12.09
N TYR A 164 -14.36 3.32 11.85
CA TYR A 164 -13.26 2.71 12.60
C TYR A 164 -11.95 3.50 12.46
N HIS A 165 -11.54 3.84 11.25
CA HIS A 165 -10.33 4.64 11.04
C HIS A 165 -10.42 6.01 11.69
N MET A 166 -11.60 6.61 11.70
CA MET A 166 -11.84 7.87 12.39
C MET A 166 -11.75 7.70 13.90
N ALA A 167 -12.40 6.69 14.48
CA ALA A 167 -12.32 6.39 15.91
C ALA A 167 -10.88 6.07 16.35
N ALA A 168 -10.18 5.20 15.61
CA ALA A 168 -8.79 4.85 15.89
C ALA A 168 -7.85 6.05 15.80
N SER A 169 -8.10 6.98 14.87
CA SER A 169 -7.30 8.21 14.75
C SER A 169 -7.53 9.17 15.91
N LEU A 170 -8.77 9.31 16.38
CA LEU A 170 -9.13 10.11 17.56
C LEU A 170 -8.54 9.50 18.84
N ALA A 171 -8.68 8.18 19.02
CA ALA A 171 -8.10 7.48 20.16
C ALA A 171 -6.57 7.65 20.21
N LYS A 172 -5.90 7.58 19.07
CA LYS A 172 -4.46 7.85 19.01
C LYS A 172 -4.11 9.29 19.31
N ALA A 173 -4.88 10.26 18.80
CA ALA A 173 -4.67 11.66 19.11
C ALA A 173 -4.77 11.90 20.62
N SER A 174 -5.78 11.35 21.29
CA SER A 174 -5.91 11.39 22.74
C SER A 174 -4.72 10.75 23.48
N PHE A 175 -4.15 9.65 22.97
CA PHE A 175 -2.95 9.06 23.57
C PHE A 175 -1.72 9.98 23.45
N PHE A 176 -1.58 10.72 22.35
CA PHE A 176 -0.47 11.66 22.18
C PHE A 176 -0.59 12.91 23.05
N GLU A 177 -1.80 13.39 23.32
CA GLU A 177 -2.05 14.53 24.24
C GLU A 177 -1.57 14.23 25.66
N HIS A 178 -1.64 12.98 26.11
CA HIS A 178 -1.24 12.55 27.45
C HIS A 178 0.26 12.25 27.60
N GLY A 179 1.09 12.56 26.63
CA GLY A 179 2.56 12.43 26.68
C GLY A 179 3.06 10.99 26.91
N VAL A 180 3.94 10.81 27.90
CA VAL A 180 4.55 9.48 28.21
C VAL A 180 3.51 8.43 28.57
N SER A 181 2.44 8.82 29.26
CA SER A 181 1.33 7.92 29.62
C SER A 181 0.56 7.47 28.38
N GLY A 182 0.46 8.30 27.36
CA GLY A 182 -0.19 7.97 26.09
C GLY A 182 0.60 6.96 25.27
N LEU A 183 1.92 7.10 25.19
CA LEU A 183 2.79 6.12 24.54
C LEU A 183 2.73 4.76 25.24
N ARG A 184 2.64 4.76 26.58
CA ARG A 184 2.45 3.55 27.35
C ARG A 184 1.10 2.87 27.06
N ARG A 185 0.01 3.66 26.93
CA ARG A 185 -1.30 3.12 26.52
C ARG A 185 -1.28 2.52 25.11
N GLN A 186 -0.61 3.17 24.17
CA GLN A 186 -0.45 2.62 22.81
C GLN A 186 0.33 1.29 22.84
N SER A 187 1.40 1.19 23.65
CA SER A 187 2.15 -0.06 23.78
C SER A 187 1.31 -1.18 24.42
N TRP A 188 0.42 -0.86 25.36
CA TRP A 188 -0.53 -1.83 25.89
C TRP A 188 -1.51 -2.36 24.85
N VAL A 189 -2.05 -1.48 23.98
CA VAL A 189 -2.93 -1.91 22.88
C VAL A 189 -2.19 -2.83 21.91
N VAL A 190 -0.97 -2.47 21.51
CA VAL A 190 -0.14 -3.33 20.64
C VAL A 190 0.21 -4.64 21.35
N GLY A 191 0.54 -4.59 22.65
CA GLY A 191 0.81 -5.76 23.47
C GLY A 191 -0.41 -6.70 23.57
N LEU A 192 -1.61 -6.15 23.76
CA LEU A 192 -2.86 -6.91 23.77
C LEU A 192 -3.12 -7.58 22.42
N ILE A 193 -2.93 -6.86 21.31
CA ILE A 193 -3.06 -7.43 19.97
C ILE A 193 -2.05 -8.55 19.76
N ALA A 194 -0.80 -8.36 20.16
CA ALA A 194 0.23 -9.39 20.07
C ALA A 194 -0.13 -10.62 20.92
N LEU A 195 -0.60 -10.40 22.14
CA LEU A 195 -1.04 -11.47 23.04
C LEU A 195 -2.21 -12.27 22.45
N THR A 196 -3.21 -11.59 21.87
CA THR A 196 -4.35 -12.29 21.23
C THR A 196 -3.89 -13.09 20.02
N LEU A 197 -3.00 -12.56 19.19
CA LEU A 197 -2.44 -13.27 18.04
C LEU A 197 -1.62 -14.49 18.48
N VAL A 198 -0.81 -14.36 19.53
CA VAL A 198 -0.06 -15.47 20.13
C VAL A 198 -1.00 -16.51 20.71
N SER A 199 -2.05 -16.10 21.46
CA SER A 199 -3.02 -17.03 22.02
C SER A 199 -3.78 -17.81 20.94
N ILE A 200 -4.16 -17.17 19.84
CA ILE A 200 -4.74 -17.83 18.67
C ILE A 200 -3.74 -18.82 18.06
N ALA A 201 -2.49 -18.42 17.90
CA ALA A 201 -1.46 -19.28 17.33
C ALA A 201 -1.17 -20.52 18.20
N VAL A 202 -1.10 -20.33 19.52
CA VAL A 202 -0.96 -21.43 20.49
C VAL A 202 -2.17 -22.36 20.44
N TRP A 203 -3.38 -21.79 20.42
CA TRP A 203 -4.61 -22.58 20.31
C TRP A 203 -4.67 -23.37 19.00
N LEU A 204 -4.30 -22.76 17.85
CA LEU A 204 -4.17 -23.43 16.57
C LEU A 204 -3.20 -24.63 16.65
N LYS A 205 -2.11 -24.47 17.39
CA LYS A 205 -1.09 -25.52 17.54
C LYS A 205 -1.61 -26.73 18.34
N TRP A 206 -2.39 -26.51 19.40
CA TRP A 206 -2.75 -27.57 20.36
C TRP A 206 -4.12 -28.24 20.08
N PHE A 207 -5.07 -27.49 19.51
CA PHE A 207 -6.47 -27.93 19.40
C PHE A 207 -6.93 -28.21 17.96
N ILE A 208 -6.19 -27.79 16.95
CA ILE A 208 -6.59 -28.03 15.55
C ILE A 208 -5.84 -29.23 14.98
N PRO A 209 -6.56 -30.13 14.26
CA PRO A 209 -5.93 -31.26 13.60
C PRO A 209 -4.88 -30.78 12.57
N ALA A 210 -3.85 -31.59 12.39
CA ALA A 210 -2.79 -31.29 11.44
C ALA A 210 -3.38 -31.04 10.03
N PRO A 211 -2.81 -30.08 9.27
CA PRO A 211 -3.28 -29.82 7.92
C PRO A 211 -3.16 -31.09 7.06
N PRO A 212 -4.11 -31.33 6.16
CA PRO A 212 -4.10 -32.50 5.31
C PRO A 212 -2.83 -32.54 4.42
N SER A 213 -2.33 -33.73 4.07
CA SER A 213 -1.12 -33.92 3.26
C SER A 213 -1.38 -33.62 1.79
N ILE A 214 -0.54 -32.83 1.13
CA ILE A 214 -0.75 -32.32 -0.26
C ILE A 214 -0.82 -33.45 -1.30
N GLU A 215 -0.22 -34.61 -1.06
CA GLU A 215 -0.11 -35.66 -2.08
C GLU A 215 -1.44 -36.33 -2.46
N LYS A 216 -2.47 -36.21 -1.64
CA LYS A 216 -3.78 -36.86 -1.85
C LYS A 216 -4.99 -35.96 -1.59
N VAL A 217 -4.79 -34.64 -1.41
CA VAL A 217 -5.84 -33.74 -0.92
C VAL A 217 -6.67 -33.17 -2.04
N THR A 218 -7.97 -33.32 -1.91
CA THR A 218 -8.94 -32.59 -2.71
C THR A 218 -9.03 -31.13 -2.21
N PRO A 219 -9.29 -30.15 -3.09
CA PRO A 219 -9.54 -28.76 -2.67
C PRO A 219 -10.61 -28.65 -1.58
N GLN A 220 -11.56 -29.59 -1.54
CA GLN A 220 -12.62 -29.66 -0.54
C GLN A 220 -12.13 -30.01 0.87
N GLU A 221 -11.10 -30.81 1.02
CA GLU A 221 -10.52 -31.16 2.33
C GLU A 221 -9.73 -29.99 2.93
N ILE A 222 -8.99 -29.25 2.09
CA ILE A 222 -8.35 -28.00 2.51
C ILE A 222 -9.41 -27.01 2.99
N LEU A 223 -10.50 -26.93 2.24
CA LEU A 223 -11.61 -26.06 2.58
C LEU A 223 -12.21 -26.40 3.93
N ARG A 224 -12.55 -27.67 4.16
CA ARG A 224 -13.08 -28.17 5.44
C ARG A 224 -12.12 -27.88 6.59
N TRP A 225 -10.84 -28.08 6.39
CA TRP A 225 -9.83 -27.77 7.41
C TRP A 225 -9.77 -26.29 7.74
N LEU A 226 -9.80 -25.40 6.72
CA LEU A 226 -9.82 -23.94 6.91
C LEU A 226 -11.11 -23.46 7.57
N THR A 227 -12.26 -24.04 7.22
CA THR A 227 -13.55 -23.70 7.87
C THR A 227 -13.57 -24.18 9.31
N THR A 228 -13.02 -25.35 9.62
CA THR A 228 -12.87 -25.84 11.01
C THR A 228 -12.05 -24.88 11.86
N ILE A 229 -10.96 -24.31 11.31
CA ILE A 229 -10.15 -23.28 11.99
C ILE A 229 -10.98 -22.03 12.29
N ALA A 230 -11.72 -21.58 11.30
CA ALA A 230 -12.46 -20.32 11.40
C ALA A 230 -13.73 -20.40 12.25
N GLU A 231 -14.29 -21.61 12.42
CA GLU A 231 -15.52 -21.86 13.16
C GLU A 231 -15.31 -22.34 14.59
N SER A 232 -14.05 -22.55 14.97
CA SER A 232 -13.72 -23.11 16.28
C SER A 232 -12.92 -22.14 17.15
N GLY A 233 -13.15 -22.19 18.46
CA GLY A 233 -12.37 -21.55 19.50
C GLY A 233 -12.21 -20.03 19.43
N PRO A 234 -11.07 -19.49 19.90
CA PRO A 234 -10.82 -18.05 19.95
C PRO A 234 -10.87 -17.38 18.58
N ALA A 235 -10.51 -18.09 17.49
CA ALA A 235 -10.53 -17.56 16.13
C ALA A 235 -11.95 -17.17 15.70
N PHE A 236 -12.95 -17.96 16.09
CA PHE A 236 -14.36 -17.65 15.81
C PHE A 236 -14.79 -16.32 16.42
N TYR A 237 -14.54 -16.11 17.72
CA TYR A 237 -14.94 -14.89 18.43
C TYR A 237 -14.20 -13.66 17.91
N PHE A 238 -12.93 -13.82 17.53
CA PHE A 238 -12.12 -12.72 17.02
C PHE A 238 -12.51 -12.31 15.59
N LEU A 239 -12.91 -13.27 14.76
CA LEU A 239 -13.37 -13.02 13.39
C LEU A 239 -14.86 -12.69 13.31
N TRP A 240 -15.64 -12.97 14.35
CA TRP A 240 -17.09 -12.80 14.33
C TRP A 240 -17.57 -11.41 13.91
N PRO A 241 -17.02 -10.28 14.40
CA PRO A 241 -17.49 -8.96 13.98
C PRO A 241 -17.27 -8.69 12.48
N PHE A 242 -16.17 -9.22 11.94
CA PHE A 242 -15.82 -9.06 10.52
C PHE A 242 -16.68 -9.95 9.62
N ARG A 243 -16.92 -11.18 10.09
CA ARG A 243 -17.85 -12.11 9.43
C ARG A 243 -19.26 -11.55 9.43
N ALA A 244 -19.74 -11.03 10.56
CA ALA A 244 -21.05 -10.41 10.68
C ALA A 244 -21.27 -9.28 9.65
N LEU A 245 -20.23 -8.47 9.36
CA LEU A 245 -20.30 -7.43 8.33
C LEU A 245 -20.39 -7.99 6.90
N LEU A 246 -19.84 -9.18 6.65
CA LEU A 246 -19.77 -9.79 5.31
C LEU A 246 -20.92 -10.75 5.01
N HIS A 247 -21.50 -11.36 6.06
CA HIS A 247 -22.58 -12.35 5.95
C HIS A 247 -23.74 -11.93 5.03
N PRO A 248 -24.21 -10.67 5.02
CA PRO A 248 -25.34 -10.29 4.16
C PRO A 248 -25.05 -10.49 2.66
N ALA A 249 -23.78 -10.35 2.19
CA ALA A 249 -23.43 -10.55 0.79
C ALA A 249 -23.64 -11.99 0.28
N PHE A 250 -23.56 -12.96 1.20
CA PHE A 250 -23.66 -14.39 0.91
C PHE A 250 -25.05 -14.96 1.23
N SER A 251 -26.09 -14.11 1.31
CA SER A 251 -27.46 -14.54 1.55
C SER A 251 -28.11 -15.04 0.26
N ALA A 252 -28.87 -16.15 0.37
CA ALA A 252 -29.56 -16.72 -0.77
C ALA A 252 -30.89 -16.02 -1.06
N ASP A 253 -31.58 -15.54 -0.02
CA ASP A 253 -32.91 -14.93 -0.09
C ASP A 253 -32.98 -13.62 0.72
N THR A 254 -34.03 -12.85 0.48
CA THR A 254 -34.24 -11.54 1.13
C THR A 254 -34.48 -11.65 2.64
N ALA A 255 -35.13 -12.71 3.09
CA ALA A 255 -35.40 -12.89 4.52
C ALA A 255 -34.08 -13.12 5.28
N THR A 256 -33.24 -14.04 4.83
CA THR A 256 -31.91 -14.29 5.40
C THR A 256 -30.99 -13.07 5.29
N PHE A 257 -31.09 -12.29 4.23
CA PHE A 257 -30.36 -11.04 4.07
C PHE A 257 -30.70 -10.04 5.19
N PHE A 258 -31.98 -9.76 5.42
CA PHE A 258 -32.39 -8.82 6.47
C PHE A 258 -32.04 -9.33 7.87
N LEU A 259 -32.13 -10.63 8.14
CA LEU A 259 -31.73 -11.21 9.40
C LEU A 259 -30.23 -11.02 9.65
N ARG A 260 -29.40 -11.28 8.64
CA ARG A 260 -27.94 -11.10 8.72
C ARG A 260 -27.51 -9.64 8.74
N MET A 261 -28.35 -8.72 8.28
CA MET A 261 -28.12 -7.28 8.35
C MET A 261 -28.14 -6.75 9.79
N ILE A 262 -28.89 -7.36 10.70
CA ILE A 262 -29.04 -6.92 12.10
C ILE A 262 -27.68 -6.91 12.83
N PRO A 263 -26.92 -8.02 12.91
CA PRO A 263 -25.61 -8.01 13.57
C PRO A 263 -24.60 -7.09 12.85
N ALA A 264 -24.67 -6.98 11.51
CA ALA A 264 -23.81 -6.08 10.75
C ALA A 264 -24.06 -4.60 11.10
N LEU A 265 -25.32 -4.21 11.22
CA LEU A 265 -25.71 -2.86 11.66
C LEU A 265 -25.33 -2.62 13.12
N ALA A 266 -25.42 -3.62 13.99
CA ALA A 266 -24.99 -3.50 15.38
C ALA A 266 -23.48 -3.22 15.49
N VAL A 267 -22.65 -3.89 14.69
CA VAL A 267 -21.19 -3.62 14.62
C VAL A 267 -20.92 -2.20 14.09
N LEU A 268 -21.63 -1.76 13.05
CA LEU A 268 -21.52 -0.39 12.54
C LEU A 268 -21.97 0.64 13.59
N ALA A 269 -23.08 0.39 14.28
CA ALA A 269 -23.56 1.27 15.35
C ALA A 269 -22.58 1.37 16.50
N ALA A 270 -21.98 0.26 16.92
CA ALA A 270 -20.94 0.26 17.97
C ALA A 270 -19.74 1.13 17.58
N THR A 271 -19.27 1.03 16.34
CA THR A 271 -18.16 1.88 15.85
C THR A 271 -18.57 3.36 15.73
N TYR A 272 -19.79 3.64 15.29
CA TYR A 272 -20.33 5.00 15.27
C TYR A 272 -20.42 5.60 16.69
N LEU A 273 -20.94 4.85 17.66
CA LEU A 273 -20.98 5.26 19.06
C LEU A 273 -19.57 5.53 19.62
N TRP A 274 -18.60 4.67 19.27
CA TRP A 274 -17.21 4.89 19.66
C TRP A 274 -16.65 6.21 19.11
N VAL A 275 -16.90 6.55 17.83
CA VAL A 275 -16.52 7.85 17.28
C VAL A 275 -17.16 9.00 18.05
N MET A 276 -18.46 8.90 18.36
CA MET A 276 -19.23 9.96 19.03
C MET A 276 -18.89 10.12 20.51
N SER A 277 -18.38 9.07 21.17
CA SER A 277 -17.92 9.11 22.57
C SER A 277 -16.48 9.59 22.74
N SER A 278 -15.74 9.79 21.65
CA SER A 278 -14.36 10.25 21.71
C SER A 278 -14.28 11.74 22.06
N ASP A 279 -13.74 12.07 23.21
CA ASP A 279 -13.57 13.45 23.72
C ASP A 279 -12.24 14.10 23.29
N ALA A 280 -11.54 13.55 22.30
CA ALA A 280 -10.26 14.07 21.84
C ALA A 280 -10.40 15.54 21.34
N ARG A 281 -9.49 16.39 21.78
CA ARG A 281 -9.40 17.80 21.36
C ARG A 281 -8.80 17.91 19.96
N PHE A 282 -9.53 17.40 18.96
CA PHE A 282 -9.06 17.37 17.58
C PHE A 282 -8.98 18.77 16.93
N GLU A 283 -9.57 19.79 17.53
CA GLU A 283 -9.60 21.15 17.01
C GLU A 283 -8.19 21.74 16.94
N GLU A 284 -7.45 21.72 18.06
CA GLU A 284 -6.07 22.21 18.12
C GLU A 284 -5.15 21.44 17.15
N ALA A 285 -5.25 20.11 17.14
CA ALA A 285 -4.49 19.26 16.22
C ALA A 285 -4.85 19.50 14.74
N SER A 286 -6.10 19.86 14.46
CA SER A 286 -6.57 20.18 13.11
C SER A 286 -6.08 21.55 12.66
N ILE A 287 -6.10 22.55 13.54
CA ILE A 287 -5.59 23.91 13.28
C ILE A 287 -4.06 23.84 13.04
N GLU A 288 -3.29 23.23 13.96
CA GLU A 288 -1.84 23.10 13.81
C GLU A 288 -1.46 22.42 12.49
N ARG A 289 -2.27 21.45 12.10
CA ARG A 289 -2.04 20.73 10.86
C ARG A 289 -2.39 21.53 9.62
N ALA A 290 -3.51 22.25 9.63
CA ALA A 290 -3.89 23.14 8.53
C ALA A 290 -2.89 24.25 8.36
N GLU A 291 -2.45 24.89 9.45
CA GLU A 291 -1.37 25.87 9.43
C GLU A 291 -0.07 25.28 8.86
N LYS A 292 0.27 24.05 9.24
CA LYS A 292 1.46 23.38 8.71
C LYS A 292 1.33 23.12 7.20
N ILE A 293 0.15 22.74 6.74
CA ILE A 293 -0.14 22.53 5.31
C ILE A 293 -0.13 23.89 4.59
N ALA A 294 -0.79 24.91 5.14
CA ALA A 294 -0.80 26.25 4.59
C ALA A 294 0.61 26.84 4.48
N ARG A 295 1.39 26.79 5.56
CA ARG A 295 2.80 27.22 5.55
C ARG A 295 3.64 26.45 4.53
N THR A 296 3.36 25.15 4.32
CA THR A 296 4.06 24.36 3.31
C THR A 296 3.65 24.78 1.90
N LEU A 297 2.39 25.09 1.67
CA LEU A 297 1.86 25.59 0.40
C LEU A 297 2.34 27.03 0.12
N GLU A 298 2.33 27.91 1.10
CA GLU A 298 2.85 29.26 1.01
C GLU A 298 4.37 29.29 0.74
N ALA A 299 5.13 28.42 1.42
CA ALA A 299 6.56 28.25 1.17
C ALA A 299 6.85 27.72 -0.24
N THR A 300 5.92 26.95 -0.82
CA THR A 300 6.02 26.43 -2.17
C THR A 300 5.57 27.44 -3.23
N GLY A 301 4.59 28.30 -2.89
CA GLY A 301 3.97 29.26 -3.83
C GLY A 301 4.63 30.64 -3.87
N SER A 302 5.35 31.07 -2.83
CA SER A 302 5.84 32.45 -2.73
C SER A 302 7.35 32.62 -2.96
N GLY A 303 8.12 31.55 -3.16
CA GLY A 303 9.59 31.64 -3.26
C GLY A 303 10.25 32.37 -2.06
N ARG A 304 9.44 32.88 -1.12
CA ARG A 304 9.90 33.57 0.07
C ARG A 304 10.05 32.59 1.22
N ARG A 305 11.28 32.34 1.59
CA ARG A 305 11.66 31.68 2.86
C ARG A 305 11.07 32.46 4.03
N GLY A 306 9.86 32.08 4.44
CA GLY A 306 9.39 32.46 5.76
C GLY A 306 10.30 31.82 6.80
N SER A 307 11.06 32.62 7.51
CA SER A 307 11.82 32.28 8.70
C SER A 307 10.86 31.86 9.83
N GLY A 308 10.07 30.82 9.60
CA GLY A 308 9.28 30.18 10.64
C GLY A 308 10.23 29.37 11.50
N VAL A 309 10.34 29.77 12.78
CA VAL A 309 11.02 28.99 13.83
C VAL A 309 10.52 27.54 13.74
N ILE A 310 11.28 26.69 13.09
CA ILE A 310 11.08 25.25 13.11
C ILE A 310 11.28 24.87 14.58
N ARG A 311 10.19 24.65 15.31
CA ARG A 311 10.28 23.99 16.62
C ARG A 311 11.08 22.73 16.38
N ALA A 312 12.30 22.73 16.85
CA ALA A 312 13.24 21.62 16.74
C ALA A 312 12.57 20.40 17.37
N GLY A 313 11.95 19.59 16.54
CA GLY A 313 11.49 18.28 16.94
C GLY A 313 12.70 17.53 17.49
N LYS A 314 12.49 16.72 18.52
CA LYS A 314 13.55 15.92 19.16
C LYS A 314 14.44 15.30 18.08
N ALA A 315 15.70 15.69 18.05
CA ALA A 315 16.66 15.27 17.02
C ALA A 315 16.63 13.73 16.90
N ARG A 316 16.41 13.23 15.71
CA ARG A 316 16.39 11.78 15.45
C ARG A 316 17.83 11.26 15.62
N ARG A 317 17.98 10.13 16.30
CA ARG A 317 19.30 9.49 16.40
C ARG A 317 19.81 9.15 14.99
N PRO A 318 21.02 9.58 14.62
CA PRO A 318 21.59 9.28 13.32
C PRO A 318 21.77 7.76 13.15
N PRO A 319 21.59 7.22 11.92
CA PRO A 319 21.80 5.80 11.65
C PRO A 319 23.28 5.39 11.81
N PHE A 320 24.20 6.28 11.51
CA PHE A 320 25.64 6.15 11.71
C PHE A 320 26.27 7.55 11.88
N ALA A 321 27.47 7.63 12.42
CA ALA A 321 28.23 8.87 12.54
C ALA A 321 28.75 9.31 11.15
N LEU A 322 28.41 10.53 10.73
CA LEU A 322 28.89 11.09 9.47
C LEU A 322 30.29 11.70 9.69
N ALA A 323 31.23 11.36 8.82
CA ALA A 323 32.54 11.99 8.83
C ALA A 323 32.44 13.46 8.39
N ALA A 324 33.30 14.33 8.91
CA ALA A 324 33.35 15.76 8.57
C ALA A 324 33.75 16.00 7.11
N ALA A 325 34.53 15.11 6.51
CA ALA A 325 34.91 15.13 5.10
C ALA A 325 34.62 13.77 4.47
N GLY A 326 34.16 13.75 3.22
CA GLY A 326 33.83 12.50 2.55
C GLY A 326 33.06 12.70 1.24
N VAL A 327 32.48 11.61 0.72
CA VAL A 327 31.73 11.61 -0.53
C VAL A 327 30.35 12.25 -0.29
N PRO A 328 29.95 13.31 -1.02
CA PRO A 328 28.68 14.00 -0.80
C PRO A 328 27.44 13.09 -0.93
N ALA A 329 27.50 12.07 -1.80
CA ALA A 329 26.44 11.09 -1.94
C ALA A 329 26.11 10.36 -0.63
N VAL A 330 27.13 10.12 0.25
CA VAL A 330 26.92 9.47 1.56
C VAL A 330 26.15 10.39 2.51
N ALA A 331 26.36 11.68 2.45
CA ALA A 331 25.63 12.65 3.27
C ALA A 331 24.14 12.71 2.86
N LEU A 332 23.84 12.69 1.56
CA LEU A 332 22.47 12.64 1.05
C LEU A 332 21.80 11.29 1.37
N PHE A 333 22.51 10.20 1.20
CA PHE A 333 22.07 8.88 1.64
C PHE A 333 21.69 8.88 3.12
N TRP A 334 22.56 9.41 4.00
CA TRP A 334 22.31 9.53 5.43
C TRP A 334 21.08 10.40 5.74
N LYS A 335 20.94 11.56 5.07
CA LYS A 335 19.76 12.43 5.16
C LYS A 335 18.47 11.67 4.82
N ASN A 336 18.47 10.94 3.70
CA ASN A 336 17.29 10.21 3.24
C ASN A 336 16.96 9.01 4.12
N LEU A 337 17.96 8.34 4.67
CA LEU A 337 17.77 7.27 5.64
C LEU A 337 17.14 7.78 6.96
N ILE A 338 17.52 8.98 7.41
CA ILE A 338 16.84 9.65 8.54
C ILE A 338 15.41 10.06 8.18
N SER A 339 15.18 10.56 6.96
CA SER A 339 13.86 10.97 6.46
C SER A 339 12.92 9.80 6.35
N ALA A 340 13.35 8.69 5.77
CA ALA A 340 12.61 7.44 5.66
C ALA A 340 12.15 6.91 7.03
N GLY A 341 12.95 7.17 8.06
CA GLY A 341 12.63 6.94 9.45
C GLY A 341 12.54 5.46 9.82
N ARG A 342 12.40 5.21 11.13
CA ARG A 342 12.26 3.86 11.69
C ARG A 342 11.01 3.10 11.24
N LEU A 343 10.11 3.78 10.55
CA LEU A 343 8.80 3.23 10.20
C LEU A 343 8.92 2.15 9.14
N GLN A 344 9.64 2.42 8.05
CA GLN A 344 9.82 1.46 6.96
C GLN A 344 10.62 0.25 7.44
N LEU A 345 11.66 0.48 8.23
CA LEU A 345 12.44 -0.60 8.84
C LEU A 345 11.60 -1.43 9.83
N ARG A 346 10.72 -0.79 10.62
CA ARG A 346 9.81 -1.50 11.53
C ARG A 346 8.80 -2.37 10.79
N ILE A 347 8.26 -1.92 9.67
CA ILE A 347 7.35 -2.73 8.85
C ILE A 347 8.07 -3.97 8.36
N VAL A 348 9.27 -3.82 7.84
CA VAL A 348 10.11 -4.95 7.41
C VAL A 348 10.38 -5.89 8.59
N VAL A 349 10.77 -5.36 9.75
CA VAL A 349 11.01 -6.18 10.96
C VAL A 349 9.73 -6.87 11.46
N VAL A 350 8.59 -6.21 11.44
CA VAL A 350 7.30 -6.81 11.85
C VAL A 350 6.88 -7.90 10.87
N LEU A 351 7.00 -7.66 9.56
CA LEU A 351 6.73 -8.68 8.55
C LEU A 351 7.67 -9.88 8.70
N LEU A 352 8.96 -9.64 8.93
CA LEU A 352 9.96 -10.66 9.24
C LEU A 352 9.59 -11.47 10.48
N SER A 353 9.30 -10.78 11.59
CA SER A 353 8.98 -11.44 12.85
C SER A 353 7.71 -12.27 12.73
N LEU A 354 6.68 -11.74 12.06
CA LEU A 354 5.42 -12.43 11.83
C LEU A 354 5.62 -13.68 10.96
N THR A 355 6.41 -13.56 9.89
CA THR A 355 6.68 -14.69 8.99
C THR A 355 7.58 -15.72 9.66
N PHE A 356 8.55 -15.29 10.46
CA PHE A 356 9.41 -16.18 11.25
C PHE A 356 8.59 -16.96 12.30
N VAL A 357 7.70 -16.28 13.04
CA VAL A 357 6.81 -16.92 14.03
C VAL A 357 5.86 -17.90 13.33
N ILE A 358 5.24 -17.52 12.23
CA ILE A 358 4.38 -18.40 11.45
C ILE A 358 5.20 -19.59 10.92
N GLY A 359 6.43 -19.35 10.42
CA GLY A 359 7.33 -20.40 9.95
C GLY A 359 7.66 -21.43 11.04
N ILE A 360 8.03 -20.99 12.24
CA ILE A 360 8.31 -21.88 13.39
C ILE A 360 7.06 -22.66 13.80
N LEU A 361 5.90 -22.01 13.90
CA LEU A 361 4.65 -22.66 14.29
C LEU A 361 4.21 -23.73 13.30
N VAL A 362 4.61 -23.61 12.05
CA VAL A 362 4.26 -24.54 10.96
C VAL A 362 5.27 -25.65 10.81
N MET A 363 6.56 -25.42 11.08
CA MET A 363 7.63 -26.41 10.89
C MET A 363 7.54 -27.63 11.82
N ASP A 364 6.83 -27.54 12.96
CA ASP A 364 6.86 -28.57 14.02
C ASP A 364 5.77 -29.65 13.91
N ARG A 365 4.99 -29.72 12.81
CA ARG A 365 3.88 -30.69 12.68
C ARG A 365 4.14 -31.78 11.63
N GLY A 366 4.04 -33.06 12.07
CA GLY A 366 4.15 -34.23 11.20
C GLY A 366 2.99 -34.34 10.20
N GLY A 367 3.23 -34.92 9.03
CA GLY A 367 2.22 -35.35 8.05
C GLY A 367 1.63 -34.29 7.12
N GLY A 368 1.29 -33.10 7.60
CA GLY A 368 0.73 -31.99 6.80
C GLY A 368 1.76 -30.89 6.47
N ARG A 369 3.02 -31.21 6.59
CA ARG A 369 4.17 -30.27 6.62
C ARG A 369 4.34 -29.36 5.42
N GLN A 370 3.67 -29.63 4.28
CA GLN A 370 4.01 -28.97 3.03
C GLN A 370 3.04 -27.87 2.56
N VAL A 371 1.76 -27.88 2.97
CA VAL A 371 0.76 -26.92 2.44
C VAL A 371 1.03 -25.50 2.90
N VAL A 372 1.16 -25.28 4.19
CA VAL A 372 1.33 -23.94 4.77
C VAL A 372 2.68 -23.34 4.41
N PRO A 373 3.82 -24.07 4.51
CA PRO A 373 5.09 -23.59 4.00
C PRO A 373 5.04 -23.24 2.50
N THR A 374 4.36 -24.05 1.68
CA THR A 374 4.23 -23.76 0.24
C THR A 374 3.46 -22.45 0.01
N ILE A 375 2.34 -22.23 0.72
CA ILE A 375 1.57 -20.98 0.61
C ILE A 375 2.43 -19.78 1.04
N ILE A 376 3.13 -19.90 2.17
CA ILE A 376 4.00 -18.83 2.67
C ILE A 376 5.15 -18.59 1.70
N GLY A 377 5.81 -19.62 1.23
CA GLY A 377 6.93 -19.52 0.32
C GLY A 377 6.53 -18.92 -1.03
N THR A 378 5.42 -19.36 -1.62
CA THR A 378 4.91 -18.81 -2.89
C THR A 378 4.42 -17.36 -2.73
N ALA A 379 3.73 -17.06 -1.63
CA ALA A 379 3.30 -15.69 -1.33
C ALA A 379 4.51 -14.77 -1.13
N SER A 380 5.55 -15.21 -0.41
CA SER A 380 6.78 -14.43 -0.20
C SER A 380 7.54 -14.22 -1.51
N ALA A 381 7.64 -15.22 -2.37
CA ALA A 381 8.26 -15.10 -3.69
C ALA A 381 7.47 -14.11 -4.58
N ALA A 382 6.14 -14.22 -4.60
CA ALA A 382 5.28 -13.29 -5.33
C ALA A 382 5.40 -11.85 -4.81
N LEU A 383 5.47 -11.66 -3.49
CA LEU A 383 5.70 -10.35 -2.87
C LEU A 383 7.09 -9.80 -3.20
N ALA A 384 8.14 -10.64 -3.24
CA ALA A 384 9.47 -10.20 -3.66
C ALA A 384 9.45 -9.67 -5.09
N CYS A 385 8.84 -10.40 -6.04
CA CYS A 385 8.64 -9.93 -7.41
C CYS A 385 7.82 -8.62 -7.46
N PHE A 386 6.77 -8.53 -6.65
CA PHE A 386 5.94 -7.32 -6.55
C PHE A 386 6.76 -6.11 -6.07
N PHE A 387 7.59 -6.28 -5.03
CA PHE A 387 8.44 -5.20 -4.54
C PHE A 387 9.53 -4.80 -5.53
N THR A 388 10.09 -5.75 -6.29
CA THR A 388 11.07 -5.45 -7.35
C THR A 388 10.47 -4.56 -8.44
N ILE A 389 9.21 -4.81 -8.85
CA ILE A 389 8.57 -4.07 -9.94
C ILE A 389 7.89 -2.80 -9.45
N LEU A 390 7.12 -2.89 -8.37
CA LEU A 390 6.26 -1.80 -7.88
C LEU A 390 6.82 -1.07 -6.65
N GLY A 391 7.81 -1.63 -5.96
CA GLY A 391 8.47 -1.00 -4.82
C GLY A 391 9.03 0.39 -5.12
N PRO A 392 9.71 0.60 -6.26
CA PRO A 392 10.18 1.93 -6.67
C PRO A 392 9.08 2.99 -6.80
N LEU A 393 7.85 2.58 -7.12
CA LEU A 393 6.68 3.48 -7.16
C LEU A 393 6.15 3.81 -5.75
N MET A 394 6.33 2.90 -4.80
CA MET A 394 5.77 3.03 -3.43
C MET A 394 6.67 3.86 -2.52
N ILE A 395 7.99 3.71 -2.61
CA ILE A 395 8.94 4.48 -1.82
C ILE A 395 9.18 5.82 -2.50
N ARG A 396 8.99 6.92 -1.76
CA ARG A 396 9.06 8.30 -2.26
C ARG A 396 10.05 9.17 -1.49
N ASP A 397 10.85 8.59 -0.63
CA ASP A 397 11.90 9.31 0.10
C ASP A 397 13.15 9.39 -0.77
N ASP A 398 13.02 10.06 -1.93
CA ASP A 398 14.02 10.27 -2.97
C ASP A 398 13.86 11.67 -3.59
N LEU A 399 14.51 11.93 -4.72
CA LEU A 399 14.46 13.21 -5.43
C LEU A 399 13.05 13.74 -5.68
N ARG A 400 12.03 12.87 -5.81
CA ARG A 400 10.61 13.26 -5.98
C ARG A 400 10.06 14.05 -4.79
N ASN A 401 10.58 13.80 -3.59
CA ASN A 401 10.22 14.55 -2.39
C ASN A 401 11.06 15.83 -2.26
N ASP A 402 12.30 15.78 -2.69
CA ASP A 402 13.26 16.86 -2.56
C ASP A 402 13.18 17.91 -3.68
N LEU A 403 12.52 17.59 -4.81
CA LEU A 403 12.24 18.56 -5.88
C LEU A 403 11.46 19.80 -5.38
N LEU A 404 10.69 19.66 -4.30
CA LEU A 404 10.03 20.80 -3.64
C LEU A 404 11.00 21.76 -2.93
N GLN A 405 12.25 21.34 -2.71
CA GLN A 405 13.30 22.12 -2.04
C GLN A 405 14.55 22.21 -2.93
N LEU A 406 14.36 22.14 -4.23
CA LEU A 406 15.43 22.06 -5.21
C LEU A 406 16.38 23.27 -5.16
N ASP A 407 15.83 24.47 -4.91
CA ASP A 407 16.62 25.70 -4.76
C ASP A 407 17.70 25.55 -3.69
N LEU A 408 17.36 24.89 -2.56
CA LEU A 408 18.31 24.63 -1.51
C LEU A 408 19.40 23.64 -1.95
N ILE A 409 19.03 22.58 -2.66
CA ILE A 409 19.98 21.54 -3.09
C ILE A 409 20.92 22.11 -4.16
N LYS A 410 20.44 22.98 -5.05
CA LYS A 410 21.27 23.63 -6.07
C LYS A 410 22.25 24.67 -5.54
N THR A 411 22.05 25.19 -4.32
CA THR A 411 23.06 26.07 -3.70
C THR A 411 24.27 25.32 -3.18
N LEU A 412 24.19 23.99 -3.05
CA LEU A 412 25.30 23.17 -2.59
C LEU A 412 26.30 22.91 -3.72
N PRO A 413 27.62 23.05 -3.49
CA PRO A 413 28.65 22.79 -4.50
C PRO A 413 28.86 21.28 -4.69
N ILE A 414 27.82 20.56 -5.13
CA ILE A 414 27.80 19.11 -5.27
C ILE A 414 27.45 18.75 -6.70
N SER A 415 28.19 17.79 -7.30
CA SER A 415 27.89 17.31 -8.64
C SER A 415 26.53 16.62 -8.71
N GLY A 416 25.81 16.81 -9.81
CA GLY A 416 24.51 16.17 -10.04
C GLY A 416 24.55 14.65 -9.90
N ARG A 417 25.66 13.99 -10.25
CA ARG A 417 25.88 12.55 -10.07
C ARG A 417 25.84 12.14 -8.59
N SER A 418 26.49 12.90 -7.71
CA SER A 418 26.50 12.62 -6.28
C SER A 418 25.12 12.80 -5.66
N ILE A 419 24.35 13.77 -6.16
CA ILE A 419 22.97 14.00 -5.73
C ILE A 419 22.11 12.80 -6.12
N VAL A 420 22.14 12.40 -7.37
CA VAL A 420 21.35 11.25 -7.89
C VAL A 420 21.69 9.97 -7.13
N LEU A 421 22.99 9.69 -6.92
CA LEU A 421 23.43 8.51 -6.16
C LEU A 421 22.87 8.53 -4.73
N GLY A 422 23.01 9.64 -4.02
CA GLY A 422 22.54 9.76 -2.65
C GLY A 422 21.02 9.62 -2.52
N GLU A 423 20.28 10.12 -3.51
CA GLU A 423 18.82 10.05 -3.56
C GLU A 423 18.29 8.63 -3.88
N VAL A 424 19.00 7.87 -4.72
CA VAL A 424 18.60 6.53 -5.14
C VAL A 424 19.04 5.45 -4.16
N LEU A 425 20.21 5.61 -3.52
CA LEU A 425 20.78 4.60 -2.64
C LEU A 425 19.93 4.33 -1.38
N ALA A 426 19.35 5.36 -0.77
CA ALA A 426 18.57 5.17 0.45
C ALA A 426 17.31 4.32 0.24
N PRO A 427 16.40 4.64 -0.71
CA PRO A 427 15.28 3.78 -1.04
C PRO A 427 15.74 2.42 -1.61
N GLY A 428 16.87 2.38 -2.33
CA GLY A 428 17.46 1.14 -2.84
C GLY A 428 17.82 0.17 -1.73
N VAL A 429 18.52 0.60 -0.70
CA VAL A 429 18.86 -0.24 0.46
C VAL A 429 17.62 -0.74 1.18
N ILE A 430 16.60 0.08 1.34
CA ILE A 430 15.35 -0.32 2.01
C ILE A 430 14.63 -1.41 1.19
N LEU A 431 14.55 -1.25 -0.14
CA LEU A 431 13.98 -2.27 -1.02
C LEU A 431 14.78 -3.57 -0.99
N THR A 432 16.10 -3.48 -1.10
CA THR A 432 17.00 -4.64 -1.02
C THR A 432 16.80 -5.45 0.26
N LEU A 433 16.71 -4.78 1.41
CA LEU A 433 16.46 -5.47 2.68
C LEU A 433 15.09 -6.16 2.70
N ALA A 434 14.06 -5.52 2.14
CA ALA A 434 12.72 -6.12 2.03
C ALA A 434 12.72 -7.33 1.09
N GLU A 435 13.36 -7.21 -0.07
CA GLU A 435 13.48 -8.29 -1.07
C GLU A 435 14.28 -9.48 -0.51
N TRP A 436 15.44 -9.24 0.07
CA TRP A 436 16.27 -10.30 0.67
C TRP A 436 15.52 -11.05 1.76
N THR A 437 14.78 -10.32 2.58
CA THR A 437 13.90 -10.88 3.59
C THR A 437 12.89 -11.85 2.98
N LEU A 438 12.15 -11.41 1.98
CA LEU A 438 11.11 -12.20 1.33
C LEU A 438 11.69 -13.38 0.57
N ILE A 439 12.85 -13.21 -0.08
CA ILE A 439 13.56 -14.28 -0.77
C ILE A 439 14.04 -15.34 0.23
N LEU A 440 14.57 -14.92 1.37
CA LEU A 440 15.02 -15.83 2.43
C LEU A 440 13.87 -16.65 2.99
N ILE A 441 12.71 -16.03 3.21
CA ILE A 441 11.49 -16.70 3.62
C ILE A 441 11.03 -17.69 2.53
N ALA A 442 11.03 -17.26 1.26
CA ALA A 442 10.64 -18.11 0.15
C ALA A 442 11.57 -19.33 0.02
N ALA A 443 12.89 -19.12 0.11
CA ALA A 443 13.88 -20.20 0.04
C ALA A 443 13.76 -21.20 1.21
N ALA A 444 13.43 -20.72 2.41
CA ALA A 444 13.26 -21.54 3.59
C ALA A 444 11.92 -22.30 3.59
N ALA A 445 10.84 -21.64 3.15
CA ALA A 445 9.48 -22.16 3.27
C ALA A 445 9.01 -22.98 2.06
N LEU A 446 9.59 -22.79 0.86
CA LEU A 446 9.22 -23.58 -0.31
C LEU A 446 9.70 -25.02 -0.13
N PRO A 447 8.80 -26.00 0.06
CA PRO A 447 9.18 -27.41 0.03
C PRO A 447 9.61 -27.80 -1.39
N SER A 448 10.16 -28.99 -1.53
CA SER A 448 10.38 -29.58 -2.85
C SER A 448 9.07 -29.61 -3.64
N LEU A 449 8.90 -28.65 -4.57
CA LEU A 449 7.65 -28.45 -5.30
C LEU A 449 7.37 -29.62 -6.22
N GLY A 450 6.28 -30.34 -5.93
CA GLY A 450 5.63 -31.26 -6.84
C GLY A 450 6.45 -32.45 -7.31
N ARG A 451 6.10 -32.95 -8.49
CA ARG A 451 6.70 -34.10 -9.15
C ARG A 451 8.21 -33.96 -9.48
N THR A 452 8.72 -32.75 -9.54
CA THR A 452 10.15 -32.45 -9.67
C THR A 452 10.72 -32.21 -8.28
N LYS A 453 11.44 -33.21 -7.74
CA LYS A 453 12.22 -33.08 -6.51
C LYS A 453 13.34 -32.06 -6.75
N LEU A 454 13.04 -30.75 -6.59
CA LEU A 454 14.07 -29.73 -6.53
C LEU A 454 14.93 -30.02 -5.29
N LEU A 455 16.14 -30.48 -5.52
CA LEU A 455 17.14 -30.67 -4.45
C LEU A 455 17.31 -29.37 -3.66
N PRO A 456 17.62 -29.42 -2.37
CA PRO A 456 17.85 -28.21 -1.55
C PRO A 456 18.84 -27.24 -2.19
N ILE A 457 19.83 -27.75 -2.90
CA ILE A 457 20.84 -26.96 -3.63
C ILE A 457 20.23 -26.08 -4.73
N HIS A 458 19.22 -26.59 -5.44
CA HIS A 458 18.55 -25.81 -6.50
C HIS A 458 17.75 -24.65 -5.92
N ARG A 459 17.07 -24.86 -4.77
CA ARG A 459 16.33 -23.80 -4.08
C ARG A 459 17.27 -22.68 -3.61
N PHE A 460 18.41 -23.08 -3.07
CA PHE A 460 19.44 -22.13 -2.69
C PHE A 460 19.99 -21.37 -3.90
N ALA A 461 20.24 -22.06 -5.02
CA ALA A 461 20.71 -21.44 -6.26
C ALA A 461 19.70 -20.40 -6.80
N PHE A 462 18.41 -20.73 -6.87
CA PHE A 462 17.38 -19.78 -7.29
C PHE A 462 17.23 -18.61 -6.31
N GLY A 463 17.22 -18.88 -4.99
CA GLY A 463 17.16 -17.84 -3.96
C GLY A 463 18.35 -16.89 -4.04
N LEU A 464 19.55 -17.41 -4.19
CA LEU A 464 20.78 -16.61 -4.33
C LEU A 464 20.78 -15.80 -5.64
N GLY A 465 20.35 -16.40 -6.75
CA GLY A 465 20.19 -15.71 -8.03
C GLY A 465 19.21 -14.53 -7.94
N ALA A 466 18.05 -14.75 -7.31
CA ALA A 466 17.07 -13.70 -7.06
C ALA A 466 17.62 -12.61 -6.11
N ALA A 467 18.33 -13.00 -5.05
CA ALA A 467 18.93 -12.06 -4.10
C ALA A 467 19.99 -11.15 -4.73
N ILE A 468 20.66 -11.63 -5.79
CA ILE A 468 21.62 -10.81 -6.57
C ILE A 468 20.88 -9.89 -7.55
N LEU A 469 19.91 -10.43 -8.31
CA LEU A 469 19.33 -9.72 -9.46
C LEU A 469 18.22 -8.73 -9.08
N PHE A 470 17.36 -9.06 -8.11
CA PHE A 470 16.19 -8.23 -7.76
C PHE A 470 16.57 -6.82 -7.29
N PRO A 471 17.54 -6.64 -6.37
CA PRO A 471 18.00 -5.30 -5.98
C PRO A 471 18.51 -4.46 -7.14
N CYS A 472 19.20 -5.09 -8.10
CA CYS A 472 19.72 -4.38 -9.26
C CYS A 472 18.57 -3.87 -10.17
N ILE A 473 17.54 -4.68 -10.38
CA ILE A 473 16.35 -4.28 -11.15
C ILE A 473 15.59 -3.16 -10.42
N SER A 474 15.45 -3.25 -9.10
CA SER A 474 14.81 -2.22 -8.28
C SER A 474 15.55 -0.88 -8.36
N LEU A 475 16.89 -0.89 -8.44
CA LEU A 475 17.70 0.33 -8.65
C LEU A 475 17.38 1.01 -9.98
N ILE A 476 17.25 0.26 -11.08
CA ILE A 476 16.80 0.82 -12.36
C ILE A 476 15.40 1.41 -12.24
N GLY A 477 14.49 0.70 -11.58
CA GLY A 477 13.13 1.19 -11.32
C GLY A 477 13.14 2.54 -10.57
N LEU A 478 13.98 2.69 -9.55
CA LEU A 478 14.17 3.96 -8.83
C LEU A 478 14.75 5.06 -9.72
N LEU A 479 15.75 4.75 -10.54
CA LEU A 479 16.31 5.71 -11.50
C LEU A 479 15.26 6.19 -12.50
N LEU A 480 14.45 5.27 -13.05
CA LEU A 480 13.36 5.62 -13.98
C LEU A 480 12.32 6.53 -13.31
N GLN A 481 11.95 6.26 -12.06
CA GLN A 481 11.00 7.11 -11.32
C GLN A 481 11.54 8.51 -11.05
N ASN A 482 12.80 8.62 -10.66
CA ASN A 482 13.44 9.91 -10.43
C ASN A 482 13.68 10.68 -11.75
N THR A 483 14.00 9.98 -12.83
CA THR A 483 14.10 10.55 -14.18
C THR A 483 12.76 11.10 -14.65
N ALA A 484 11.68 10.34 -14.46
CA ALA A 484 10.33 10.79 -14.81
C ALA A 484 9.92 12.06 -14.02
N ALA A 485 10.38 12.20 -12.78
CA ALA A 485 10.14 13.39 -11.97
C ALA A 485 10.88 14.63 -12.47
N LEU A 486 12.08 14.47 -13.04
CA LEU A 486 12.84 15.56 -13.65
C LEU A 486 12.31 15.94 -15.02
N LEU A 487 11.94 14.96 -15.86
CA LEU A 487 11.46 15.23 -17.22
C LEU A 487 10.00 15.71 -17.27
N LEU A 488 9.17 15.20 -16.36
CA LEU A 488 7.73 15.42 -16.34
C LEU A 488 7.24 15.79 -14.91
N PRO A 489 7.71 16.91 -14.33
CA PRO A 489 7.36 17.27 -12.95
C PRO A 489 5.85 17.45 -12.75
N GLY A 490 5.11 17.87 -13.78
CA GLY A 490 3.65 18.01 -13.74
C GLY A 490 2.88 16.68 -13.76
N TRP A 491 3.53 15.57 -14.11
CA TRP A 491 2.90 14.24 -14.20
C TRP A 491 3.21 13.37 -12.99
N VAL A 492 4.35 13.60 -12.38
CA VAL A 492 4.78 12.87 -11.20
C VAL A 492 4.26 13.60 -9.95
N GLN A 493 3.73 12.84 -9.00
CA GLN A 493 3.32 13.42 -7.72
C GLN A 493 4.55 13.85 -6.92
N LEU A 494 4.77 15.14 -6.86
CA LEU A 494 5.80 15.74 -6.04
C LEU A 494 5.30 15.86 -4.59
N GLY A 495 6.08 15.39 -3.64
CA GLY A 495 5.76 15.47 -2.22
C GLY A 495 4.63 14.53 -1.76
N LYS A 496 4.03 14.86 -0.61
CA LYS A 496 3.01 14.02 0.08
C LYS A 496 1.57 14.35 -0.30
N ALA A 497 1.33 15.38 -1.10
CA ALA A 497 -0.02 15.79 -1.53
C ALA A 497 -0.56 14.83 -2.58
N GLN A 498 -1.65 14.15 -2.26
CA GLN A 498 -2.30 13.22 -3.18
C GLN A 498 -3.27 13.98 -4.09
N GLN A 499 -2.95 14.10 -5.36
CA GLN A 499 -3.91 14.55 -6.36
C GLN A 499 -5.06 13.53 -6.46
N ARG A 500 -6.30 14.02 -6.48
CA ARG A 500 -7.51 13.20 -6.53
C ARG A 500 -8.30 13.51 -7.80
N GLY A 501 -8.78 12.49 -8.49
CA GLY A 501 -9.63 12.62 -9.68
C GLY A 501 -9.30 11.62 -10.77
N ILE A 502 -10.14 11.55 -11.80
CA ILE A 502 -9.97 10.65 -12.96
C ILE A 502 -8.67 11.00 -13.70
N GLU A 503 -8.35 12.28 -13.83
CA GLU A 503 -7.10 12.79 -14.42
C GLU A 503 -5.87 12.24 -13.69
N ALA A 504 -5.87 12.31 -12.34
CA ALA A 504 -4.78 11.79 -11.53
C ALA A 504 -4.65 10.26 -11.65
N THR A 505 -5.77 9.55 -11.83
CA THR A 505 -5.77 8.11 -12.08
C THR A 505 -5.17 7.80 -13.45
N GLY A 506 -5.56 8.55 -14.49
CA GLY A 506 -4.99 8.41 -15.83
C GLY A 506 -3.48 8.70 -15.86
N GLN A 507 -3.03 9.76 -15.19
CA GLN A 507 -1.60 10.09 -15.07
C GLN A 507 -0.82 8.95 -14.39
N ARG A 508 -1.36 8.39 -13.29
CA ARG A 508 -0.73 7.25 -12.60
C ARG A 508 -0.64 6.02 -13.48
N LEU A 509 -1.70 5.73 -14.23
CA LEU A 509 -1.72 4.60 -15.15
C LEU A 509 -0.69 4.76 -16.27
N ILE A 510 -0.64 5.93 -16.89
CA ILE A 510 0.35 6.22 -17.95
C ILE A 510 1.75 6.09 -17.38
N THR A 511 2.04 6.73 -16.23
CA THR A 511 3.36 6.61 -15.58
C THR A 511 3.69 5.18 -15.20
N MET A 512 2.74 4.42 -14.66
CA MET A 512 2.96 3.02 -14.28
C MET A 512 3.26 2.14 -15.50
N VAL A 513 2.45 2.26 -16.56
CA VAL A 513 2.65 1.50 -17.80
C VAL A 513 3.95 1.90 -18.48
N SER A 514 4.24 3.20 -18.59
CA SER A 514 5.49 3.69 -19.19
C SER A 514 6.70 3.19 -18.39
N THR A 515 6.64 3.22 -17.06
CA THR A 515 7.72 2.69 -16.21
C THR A 515 7.90 1.19 -16.40
N ALA A 516 6.80 0.43 -16.46
CA ALA A 516 6.87 -1.01 -16.68
C ALA A 516 7.49 -1.36 -18.04
N VAL A 517 7.10 -0.64 -19.09
CA VAL A 517 7.68 -0.81 -20.44
C VAL A 517 9.17 -0.44 -20.46
N LEU A 518 9.54 0.69 -19.87
CA LEU A 518 10.93 1.13 -19.81
C LEU A 518 11.79 0.19 -18.96
N LEU A 519 11.24 -0.32 -17.84
CA LEU A 519 11.92 -1.32 -17.02
C LEU A 519 12.13 -2.63 -17.78
N ALA A 520 11.11 -3.09 -18.52
CA ALA A 520 11.23 -4.26 -19.37
C ALA A 520 12.28 -4.08 -20.46
N LEU A 521 12.33 -2.91 -21.11
CA LEU A 521 13.35 -2.57 -22.11
C LEU A 521 14.76 -2.55 -21.50
N ALA A 522 14.93 -1.92 -20.34
CA ALA A 522 16.19 -1.90 -19.62
C ALA A 522 16.62 -3.29 -19.11
N ALA A 523 15.67 -4.18 -18.84
CA ALA A 523 16.00 -5.54 -18.42
C ALA A 523 16.37 -6.47 -19.60
N LEU A 524 16.16 -6.09 -20.87
CA LEU A 524 16.43 -6.93 -22.04
C LEU A 524 17.90 -7.32 -22.17
N PRO A 525 18.90 -6.39 -22.13
CA PRO A 525 20.30 -6.79 -22.26
C PRO A 525 20.75 -7.73 -21.15
N ALA A 526 20.29 -7.46 -19.92
CA ALA A 526 20.57 -8.34 -18.78
C ALA A 526 19.90 -9.70 -18.91
N GLY A 527 18.68 -9.75 -19.44
CA GLY A 527 17.96 -11.00 -19.76
C GLY A 527 18.68 -11.83 -20.80
N VAL A 528 19.19 -11.20 -21.84
CA VAL A 528 20.03 -11.87 -22.86
C VAL A 528 21.31 -12.42 -22.24
N ALA A 529 22.02 -11.61 -21.45
CA ALA A 529 23.25 -12.01 -20.77
C ALA A 529 23.00 -13.18 -19.80
N PHE A 530 21.92 -13.12 -19.01
CA PHE A 530 21.49 -14.23 -18.16
C PHE A 530 21.26 -15.51 -18.96
N THR A 531 20.48 -15.40 -20.03
CA THR A 531 20.08 -16.55 -20.85
C THR A 531 21.29 -17.20 -21.51
N LEU A 532 22.18 -16.41 -22.08
CA LEU A 532 23.42 -16.92 -22.69
C LEU A 532 24.30 -17.63 -21.65
N CYS A 533 24.55 -16.98 -20.51
CA CYS A 533 25.35 -17.57 -19.43
C CYS A 533 24.68 -18.83 -18.87
N PHE A 534 23.36 -18.82 -18.71
CA PHE A 534 22.60 -19.97 -18.24
C PHE A 534 22.73 -21.16 -19.20
N PHE A 535 22.48 -20.99 -20.49
CA PHE A 535 22.56 -22.09 -21.47
C PHE A 535 23.98 -22.64 -21.60
N LEU A 536 24.98 -21.79 -21.64
CA LEU A 536 26.38 -22.21 -21.69
C LEU A 536 26.81 -22.99 -20.45
N GLY A 537 26.40 -22.52 -19.25
CA GLY A 537 26.80 -23.13 -18.00
C GLY A 537 25.92 -24.34 -17.59
N TYR A 538 24.70 -24.44 -18.10
CA TYR A 538 23.77 -25.52 -17.74
C TYR A 538 24.32 -26.89 -18.06
N TRP A 539 25.02 -27.03 -19.18
CA TRP A 539 25.67 -28.28 -19.60
C TRP A 539 26.81 -28.69 -18.66
N LEU A 540 27.43 -27.76 -17.94
CA LEU A 540 28.57 -28.02 -17.04
C LEU A 540 28.11 -28.36 -15.62
N ILE A 541 27.20 -27.55 -15.06
CA ILE A 541 26.84 -27.58 -13.62
C ILE A 541 25.32 -27.61 -13.37
N GLY A 542 24.52 -27.78 -14.41
CA GLY A 542 23.06 -27.85 -14.32
C GLY A 542 22.46 -26.57 -13.75
N LEU A 543 21.43 -26.70 -12.90
CA LEU A 543 20.75 -25.53 -12.28
C LEU A 543 21.61 -24.72 -11.29
N ALA A 544 22.76 -25.22 -10.87
CA ALA A 544 23.69 -24.49 -10.02
C ALA A 544 24.35 -23.29 -10.74
N VAL A 545 24.19 -23.17 -12.07
CA VAL A 545 24.64 -22.01 -12.85
C VAL A 545 23.81 -20.75 -12.61
N VAL A 546 22.60 -20.84 -12.06
CA VAL A 546 21.67 -19.72 -11.87
C VAL A 546 22.31 -18.52 -11.12
N PRO A 547 23.01 -18.68 -10.00
CA PRO A 547 23.66 -17.55 -9.34
C PRO A 547 24.75 -16.88 -10.21
N VAL A 548 25.48 -17.68 -11.01
CA VAL A 548 26.52 -17.14 -11.91
C VAL A 548 25.88 -16.33 -13.03
N ALA A 549 24.83 -16.87 -13.65
CA ALA A 549 24.07 -16.17 -14.68
C ALA A 549 23.41 -14.89 -14.12
N ALA A 550 22.90 -14.96 -12.89
CA ALA A 550 22.34 -13.80 -12.21
C ALA A 550 23.42 -12.73 -11.91
N LEU A 551 24.65 -13.13 -11.55
CA LEU A 551 25.76 -12.22 -11.33
C LEU A 551 26.14 -11.50 -12.64
N VAL A 552 26.27 -12.23 -13.75
CA VAL A 552 26.56 -11.65 -15.07
C VAL A 552 25.47 -10.65 -15.47
N ALA A 553 24.20 -11.03 -15.33
CA ALA A 553 23.07 -10.13 -15.59
C ALA A 553 23.08 -8.90 -14.68
N ALA A 554 23.39 -9.08 -13.38
CA ALA A 554 23.50 -7.98 -12.42
C ALA A 554 24.61 -6.98 -12.80
N CYS A 555 25.75 -7.48 -13.29
CA CYS A 555 26.81 -6.61 -13.80
C CYS A 555 26.34 -5.74 -14.98
N VAL A 556 25.55 -6.31 -15.91
CA VAL A 556 24.96 -5.56 -17.03
C VAL A 556 23.98 -4.50 -16.51
N VAL A 557 23.07 -4.89 -15.61
CA VAL A 557 22.09 -3.96 -14.98
C VAL A 557 22.80 -2.82 -14.24
N LEU A 558 23.86 -3.12 -13.48
CA LEU A 558 24.62 -2.10 -12.75
C LEU A 558 25.38 -1.16 -13.70
N ALA A 559 25.90 -1.67 -14.82
CA ALA A 559 26.51 -0.83 -15.85
C ALA A 559 25.48 0.14 -16.48
N GLU A 560 24.29 -0.35 -16.80
CA GLU A 560 23.17 0.47 -17.29
C GLU A 560 22.74 1.50 -16.23
N ALA A 561 22.60 1.07 -14.97
CA ALA A 561 22.26 1.96 -13.86
C ALA A 561 23.30 3.07 -13.70
N TRP A 562 24.59 2.75 -13.84
CA TRP A 562 25.67 3.74 -13.76
C TRP A 562 25.61 4.77 -14.90
N ILE A 563 25.37 4.31 -16.11
CA ILE A 563 25.12 5.21 -17.28
C ILE A 563 23.90 6.09 -16.99
N GLY A 564 22.83 5.51 -16.45
CA GLY A 564 21.63 6.24 -16.04
C GLY A 564 21.90 7.32 -14.99
N VAL A 565 22.72 7.03 -13.98
CA VAL A 565 23.17 8.00 -12.96
C VAL A 565 23.94 9.18 -13.58
N ILE A 566 24.85 8.88 -14.51
CA ILE A 566 25.63 9.93 -15.20
C ILE A 566 24.70 10.82 -16.01
N TRP A 567 23.81 10.23 -16.79
CA TRP A 567 22.86 10.95 -17.64
C TRP A 567 21.89 11.78 -16.80
N MET A 568 21.31 11.19 -15.78
CA MET A 568 20.39 11.87 -14.88
C MET A 568 21.07 12.99 -14.08
N GLY A 569 22.34 12.81 -13.70
CA GLY A 569 23.14 13.86 -13.05
C GLY A 569 23.28 15.10 -13.94
N ARG A 570 23.57 14.91 -15.25
CA ARG A 570 23.60 16.01 -16.23
C ARG A 570 22.24 16.66 -16.44
N LEU A 571 21.19 15.86 -16.44
CA LEU A 571 19.80 16.35 -16.55
C LEU A 571 19.44 17.21 -15.33
N PHE A 572 19.80 16.78 -14.12
CA PHE A 572 19.58 17.53 -12.89
C PHE A 572 20.31 18.89 -12.88
N GLU A 573 21.55 18.95 -13.39
CA GLU A 573 22.31 20.18 -13.48
C GLU A 573 21.67 21.20 -14.42
N ARG A 574 21.03 20.74 -15.51
CA ARG A 574 20.34 21.58 -16.51
C ARG A 574 18.90 21.96 -16.12
N PHE A 575 18.32 21.25 -15.17
CA PHE A 575 16.93 21.47 -14.76
C PHE A 575 16.78 22.82 -14.07
N ASP A 576 15.90 23.70 -14.56
CA ASP A 576 15.60 25.00 -13.96
C ASP A 576 14.24 24.95 -13.24
N PRO A 577 14.24 25.02 -11.89
CA PRO A 577 13.01 24.95 -11.12
C PRO A 577 12.08 26.14 -11.35
N SER A 578 12.61 27.33 -11.70
CA SER A 578 11.80 28.53 -11.89
C SER A 578 10.93 28.48 -13.14
N LEU A 579 11.42 27.87 -14.21
CA LEU A 579 10.69 27.74 -15.48
C LEU A 579 9.64 26.63 -15.46
N GLU A 580 9.89 25.56 -14.72
CA GLU A 580 9.07 24.35 -14.76
C GLU A 580 8.04 24.25 -13.61
N LEU A 581 8.36 24.80 -12.43
CA LEU A 581 7.45 24.78 -11.30
C LEU A 581 6.39 25.88 -11.38
N ASP A 582 6.69 27.03 -11.99
CA ASP A 582 5.68 28.09 -12.26
C ASP A 582 4.60 27.63 -13.25
N ALA A 583 4.94 26.72 -14.16
CA ALA A 583 3.97 26.07 -15.05
C ALA A 583 2.98 25.13 -14.29
N LEU A 584 3.24 24.79 -13.03
CA LEU A 584 2.38 23.95 -12.18
C LEU A 584 1.38 24.79 -11.35
N HIS A 585 1.55 26.11 -11.29
CA HIS A 585 0.69 27.04 -10.59
C HIS A 585 0.08 28.06 -11.56
N PRO A 586 -0.96 27.66 -12.37
CA PRO A 586 -1.74 28.65 -13.13
C PRO A 586 -2.74 29.38 -12.26
#